data_757f3300b724f82cedc1d10e6b20d830
#
_entry.id   757f3300b724f82cedc1d10e6b20d830
#
_cell.length_a   1.000
_cell.length_b   1.000
_cell.length_c   1.000
_cell.angle_alpha   90.00
_cell.angle_beta   90.00
_cell.angle_gamma   90.00
#
_symmetry.space_group_name_H-M   'P 1'
#
loop_
_entity.id
_entity.type
_entity.pdbx_description
1 polymer ?
#
loop_
_entity_poly.entity_id
_entity_poly.type
_entity_poly.pdbx_seq_one_letter_code
_entity_poly.pdbx_strand_id
1 'polypeptide(L)'
;MENEKKKGLCGICPDKCWIEATIENGKLVKVEPDKDSPFGRVCPRGALSKEIIYSKDRILHPMVRIGKKGEGKFRRATWEEALEKAAEGFLKIKKQYGARALASYVGTSGREDGTMRAIAGKDAFFQHLGSPNDMSCGATCFTAANVITPITTLGIPQGMIQADFENAEIVVVWGTNLKTNS
;
A
#
# COMPACT_ATOMS: atom_id res chain seq x y z
N MET A 1 -8.09 19.53 -27.67
CA MET A 1 -7.42 18.88 -26.49
C MET A 1 -8.54 18.27 -25.66
N GLU A 2 -8.54 16.97 -25.56
CA GLU A 2 -9.60 16.26 -24.85
C GLU A 2 -9.24 16.26 -23.34
N ASN A 3 -9.96 17.08 -22.60
CA ASN A 3 -9.83 17.13 -21.15
C ASN A 3 -10.93 16.25 -20.57
N GLU A 4 -10.54 15.16 -19.96
CA GLU A 4 -11.44 14.18 -19.34
C GLU A 4 -11.31 14.28 -17.81
N LYS A 5 -12.45 14.31 -17.12
CA LYS A 5 -12.49 14.19 -15.66
C LYS A 5 -13.02 12.83 -15.28
N LYS A 6 -12.29 12.14 -14.41
CA LYS A 6 -12.68 10.81 -13.88
C LYS A 6 -12.71 10.81 -12.37
N LYS A 7 -13.80 10.29 -11.84
CA LYS A 7 -13.94 10.05 -10.40
C LYS A 7 -13.36 8.69 -10.03
N GLY A 8 -12.75 8.60 -8.87
CA GLY A 8 -12.15 7.35 -8.39
C GLY A 8 -11.66 7.45 -6.95
N LEU A 9 -10.91 6.44 -6.55
CA LEU A 9 -10.29 6.38 -5.24
C LEU A 9 -8.78 6.61 -5.33
N CYS A 10 -8.24 7.40 -4.41
CA CYS A 10 -6.81 7.57 -4.27
C CYS A 10 -6.15 6.24 -3.83
N GLY A 11 -5.13 5.79 -4.54
CA GLY A 11 -4.41 4.54 -4.26
C GLY A 11 -3.13 4.68 -3.43
N ILE A 12 -2.84 5.87 -2.88
CA ILE A 12 -1.57 6.13 -2.18
C ILE A 12 -1.51 5.47 -0.80
N CYS A 13 -2.65 5.40 -0.10
CA CYS A 13 -2.72 4.84 1.24
C CYS A 13 -4.08 4.15 1.49
N PRO A 14 -4.27 3.49 2.64
CA PRO A 14 -5.51 2.78 2.97
C PRO A 14 -6.77 3.64 3.05
N ASP A 15 -6.66 4.93 3.26
CA ASP A 15 -7.82 5.84 3.44
C ASP A 15 -8.73 5.91 2.22
N LYS A 16 -8.22 5.55 1.02
CA LYS A 16 -9.05 5.47 -0.20
C LYS A 16 -9.91 6.72 -0.43
N CYS A 17 -9.32 7.91 -0.27
CA CYS A 17 -10.01 9.18 -0.46
C CYS A 17 -10.69 9.27 -1.83
N TRP A 18 -11.92 9.77 -1.87
CA TRP A 18 -12.65 10.02 -3.11
C TRP A 18 -12.10 11.24 -3.84
N ILE A 19 -11.67 11.05 -5.07
CA ILE A 19 -10.98 12.05 -5.85
C ILE A 19 -11.59 12.22 -7.26
N GLU A 20 -11.39 13.39 -7.82
CA GLU A 20 -11.56 13.68 -9.24
C GLU A 20 -10.19 13.87 -9.89
N ALA A 21 -9.91 13.07 -10.91
CA ALA A 21 -8.69 13.13 -11.69
C ALA A 21 -8.94 13.85 -13.02
N THR A 22 -8.13 14.86 -13.33
CA THR A 22 -8.14 15.51 -14.65
C THR A 22 -7.07 14.84 -15.53
N ILE A 23 -7.49 14.40 -16.70
CA ILE A 23 -6.65 13.72 -17.69
C ILE A 23 -6.61 14.55 -18.96
N GLU A 24 -5.42 14.88 -19.43
CA GLU A 24 -5.18 15.62 -20.66
C GLU A 24 -4.30 14.77 -21.58
N ASN A 25 -4.79 14.50 -22.79
CA ASN A 25 -4.07 13.68 -23.78
C ASN A 25 -3.57 12.33 -23.17
N GLY A 26 -4.42 11.65 -22.38
CA GLY A 26 -4.10 10.38 -21.73
C GLY A 26 -3.15 10.48 -20.53
N LYS A 27 -2.80 11.66 -20.06
CA LYS A 27 -1.93 11.86 -18.90
C LYS A 27 -2.68 12.50 -17.73
N LEU A 28 -2.45 11.99 -16.54
CA LEU A 28 -2.94 12.61 -15.30
C LEU A 28 -2.23 13.96 -15.08
N VAL A 29 -2.99 15.03 -15.03
CA VAL A 29 -2.43 16.38 -14.80
C VAL A 29 -2.80 16.96 -13.44
N LYS A 30 -3.95 16.57 -12.88
CA LYS A 30 -4.43 17.09 -11.60
C LYS A 30 -5.24 16.06 -10.84
N VAL A 31 -5.16 16.09 -9.52
CA VAL A 31 -6.01 15.32 -8.60
C VAL A 31 -6.59 16.29 -7.57
N GLU A 32 -7.91 16.27 -7.44
CA GLU A 32 -8.68 17.12 -6.53
C GLU A 32 -9.68 16.28 -5.73
N PRO A 33 -10.23 16.79 -4.61
CA PRO A 33 -11.34 16.12 -3.94
C PRO A 33 -12.54 15.97 -4.87
N ASP A 34 -13.23 14.83 -4.82
CA ASP A 34 -14.54 14.69 -5.45
C ASP A 34 -15.58 15.50 -4.64
N LYS A 35 -16.00 16.64 -5.17
CA LYS A 35 -16.92 17.57 -4.49
C LYS A 35 -18.35 17.03 -4.34
N ASP A 36 -18.72 16.02 -5.13
CA ASP A 36 -20.04 15.40 -5.08
C ASP A 36 -20.09 14.24 -4.07
N SER A 37 -18.96 13.85 -3.52
CA SER A 37 -18.86 12.81 -2.50
C SER A 37 -18.75 13.43 -1.10
N PRO A 38 -19.51 12.95 -0.09
CA PRO A 38 -19.34 13.37 1.29
C PRO A 38 -17.96 12.98 1.86
N PHE A 39 -17.25 12.05 1.20
CA PHE A 39 -15.89 11.61 1.52
C PHE A 39 -14.85 12.17 0.56
N GLY A 40 -15.20 13.20 -0.23
CA GLY A 40 -14.33 13.85 -1.18
C GLY A 40 -13.26 14.65 -0.47
N ARG A 41 -12.04 14.09 -0.44
CA ARG A 41 -10.86 14.71 0.16
C ARG A 41 -9.59 14.29 -0.56
N VAL A 42 -8.55 15.07 -0.41
CA VAL A 42 -7.21 14.72 -0.90
C VAL A 42 -6.15 15.40 -0.04
N CYS A 43 -5.23 14.61 0.47
CA CYS A 43 -4.06 15.13 1.18
C CYS A 43 -2.95 15.52 0.17
N PRO A 44 -1.88 16.20 0.60
CA PRO A 44 -0.78 16.58 -0.28
C PRO A 44 -0.16 15.41 -1.06
N ARG A 45 -0.09 14.21 -0.46
CA ARG A 45 0.43 13.00 -1.15
C ARG A 45 -0.46 12.61 -2.33
N GLY A 46 -1.78 12.60 -2.13
CA GLY A 46 -2.75 12.29 -3.19
C GLY A 46 -2.76 13.36 -4.29
N ALA A 47 -2.73 14.63 -3.92
CA ALA A 47 -2.69 15.75 -4.86
C ALA A 47 -1.43 15.72 -5.75
N LEU A 48 -0.30 15.22 -5.22
CA LEU A 48 0.96 15.09 -5.93
C LEU A 48 1.15 13.70 -6.60
N SER A 49 0.08 12.93 -6.78
CA SER A 49 0.16 11.60 -7.41
C SER A 49 0.83 11.60 -8.77
N LYS A 50 0.64 12.67 -9.57
CA LYS A 50 1.31 12.80 -10.88
C LYS A 50 2.83 12.80 -10.77
N GLU A 51 3.39 13.43 -9.74
CA GLU A 51 4.85 13.49 -9.53
C GLU A 51 5.41 12.09 -9.24
N ILE A 52 4.64 11.25 -8.52
CA ILE A 52 5.00 9.85 -8.25
C ILE A 52 4.89 9.01 -9.53
N ILE A 53 3.79 9.17 -10.29
CA ILE A 53 3.52 8.37 -11.48
C ILE A 53 4.53 8.66 -12.59
N TYR A 54 4.87 9.93 -12.79
CA TYR A 54 5.75 10.37 -13.87
C TYR A 54 7.18 10.71 -13.40
N SER A 55 7.56 10.29 -12.20
CA SER A 55 8.92 10.46 -11.70
C SER A 55 9.93 9.81 -12.65
N LYS A 56 11.03 10.52 -12.90
CA LYS A 56 12.15 9.98 -13.67
C LYS A 56 12.84 8.79 -12.99
N ASP A 57 12.71 8.72 -11.66
CA ASP A 57 13.30 7.64 -10.85
C ASP A 57 12.37 6.42 -10.73
N ARG A 58 11.18 6.48 -11.36
CA ARG A 58 10.25 5.36 -11.34
C ARG A 58 10.82 4.17 -12.10
N ILE A 59 10.88 3.03 -11.44
CA ILE A 59 11.32 1.77 -12.05
C ILE A 59 10.21 1.25 -12.97
N LEU A 60 10.45 1.26 -14.28
CA LEU A 60 9.48 0.85 -15.31
C LEU A 60 9.73 -0.57 -15.83
N HIS A 61 10.83 -1.20 -15.45
CA HIS A 61 11.23 -2.52 -15.90
C HIS A 61 11.80 -3.32 -14.74
N PRO A 62 11.77 -4.65 -14.79
CA PRO A 62 12.47 -5.48 -13.82
C PRO A 62 13.96 -5.13 -13.76
N MET A 63 14.52 -5.16 -12.58
CA MET A 63 15.94 -4.86 -12.35
C MET A 63 16.61 -6.03 -11.63
N VAL A 64 17.75 -6.45 -12.11
CA VAL A 64 18.56 -7.50 -11.49
C VAL A 64 19.86 -6.91 -10.96
N ARG A 65 20.22 -7.29 -9.74
CA ARG A 65 21.46 -6.85 -9.09
C ARG A 65 22.68 -7.41 -9.81
N ILE A 66 23.66 -6.56 -10.08
CA ILE A 66 24.97 -6.91 -10.65
C ILE A 66 26.15 -6.68 -9.71
N GLY A 67 25.93 -6.01 -8.57
CA GLY A 67 26.95 -5.75 -7.55
C GLY A 67 26.68 -6.50 -6.26
N LYS A 68 27.51 -6.25 -5.24
CA LYS A 68 27.31 -6.75 -3.88
C LYS A 68 26.06 -6.10 -3.25
N LYS A 69 25.48 -6.79 -2.25
CA LYS A 69 24.38 -6.21 -1.46
C LYS A 69 24.86 -4.90 -0.80
N GLY A 70 24.07 -3.83 -0.97
CA GLY A 70 24.37 -2.50 -0.47
C GLY A 70 25.03 -1.55 -1.48
N GLU A 71 25.60 -2.05 -2.59
CA GLU A 71 26.20 -1.18 -3.62
C GLU A 71 25.20 -0.43 -4.49
N GLY A 72 23.92 -0.82 -4.48
CA GLY A 72 22.90 -0.17 -5.30
C GLY A 72 23.04 -0.37 -6.81
N LYS A 73 23.87 -1.32 -7.26
CA LYS A 73 24.13 -1.58 -8.70
C LYS A 73 23.15 -2.58 -9.27
N PHE A 74 22.35 -2.13 -10.23
CA PHE A 74 21.34 -2.94 -10.90
C PHE A 74 21.44 -2.72 -12.42
N ARG A 75 20.98 -3.71 -13.20
CA ARG A 75 20.71 -3.59 -14.62
C ARG A 75 19.28 -3.95 -14.95
N ARG A 76 18.79 -3.45 -16.06
CA ARG A 76 17.50 -3.87 -16.62
C ARG A 76 17.55 -5.37 -16.95
N ALA A 77 16.43 -6.04 -16.71
CA ALA A 77 16.21 -7.45 -17.04
C ALA A 77 14.85 -7.64 -17.73
N THR A 78 14.61 -8.82 -18.29
CA THR A 78 13.26 -9.22 -18.69
C THR A 78 12.46 -9.71 -17.48
N TRP A 79 11.15 -9.85 -17.64
CA TRP A 79 10.32 -10.44 -16.60
C TRP A 79 10.66 -11.90 -16.33
N GLU A 80 10.97 -12.65 -17.41
CA GLU A 80 11.38 -14.05 -17.33
C GLU A 80 12.63 -14.19 -16.47
N GLU A 81 13.68 -13.43 -16.80
CA GLU A 81 14.94 -13.45 -16.04
C GLU A 81 14.75 -13.08 -14.57
N ALA A 82 13.94 -12.04 -14.30
CA ALA A 82 13.72 -11.58 -12.94
C ALA A 82 12.94 -12.60 -12.10
N LEU A 83 11.89 -13.20 -12.69
CA LEU A 83 11.07 -14.23 -12.01
C LEU A 83 11.86 -15.53 -11.80
N GLU A 84 12.63 -15.98 -12.79
CA GLU A 84 13.50 -17.15 -12.66
C GLU A 84 14.50 -16.97 -11.53
N LYS A 85 15.19 -15.83 -11.49
CA LYS A 85 16.15 -15.53 -10.41
C LYS A 85 15.49 -15.45 -9.03
N ALA A 86 14.28 -14.93 -8.93
CA ALA A 86 13.52 -14.92 -7.69
C ALA A 86 13.13 -16.34 -7.25
N ALA A 87 12.60 -17.15 -8.18
CA ALA A 87 12.21 -18.53 -7.93
C ALA A 87 13.39 -19.39 -7.49
N GLU A 88 14.52 -19.30 -8.18
CA GLU A 88 15.76 -19.97 -7.78
C GLU A 88 16.18 -19.62 -6.35
N GLY A 89 16.11 -18.34 -6.00
CA GLY A 89 16.42 -17.87 -4.65
C GLY A 89 15.52 -18.51 -3.58
N PHE A 90 14.21 -18.50 -3.79
CA PHE A 90 13.24 -19.11 -2.86
C PHE A 90 13.45 -20.64 -2.76
N LEU A 91 13.59 -21.33 -3.89
CA LEU A 91 13.79 -22.78 -3.91
C LEU A 91 15.10 -23.18 -3.26
N LYS A 92 16.18 -22.43 -3.47
CA LYS A 92 17.47 -22.65 -2.81
C LYS A 92 17.35 -22.58 -1.28
N ILE A 93 16.72 -21.51 -0.76
CA ILE A 93 16.51 -21.36 0.69
C ILE A 93 15.62 -22.47 1.22
N LYS A 94 14.52 -22.78 0.55
CA LYS A 94 13.64 -23.89 0.94
C LYS A 94 14.37 -25.22 0.98
N LYS A 95 15.22 -25.51 0.01
CA LYS A 95 16.02 -26.76 -0.05
C LYS A 95 17.06 -26.83 1.05
N GLN A 96 17.71 -25.70 1.38
CA GLN A 96 18.82 -25.66 2.34
C GLN A 96 18.35 -25.61 3.78
N TYR A 97 17.27 -24.87 4.07
CA TYR A 97 16.84 -24.55 5.44
C TYR A 97 15.39 -24.92 5.74
N GLY A 98 14.69 -25.49 4.77
CA GLY A 98 13.27 -25.79 4.87
C GLY A 98 12.36 -24.56 4.62
N ALA A 99 11.06 -24.82 4.41
CA ALA A 99 10.10 -23.78 4.09
C ALA A 99 9.91 -22.74 5.23
N ARG A 100 10.13 -23.12 6.47
CA ARG A 100 10.07 -22.23 7.64
C ARG A 100 11.14 -21.13 7.65
N ALA A 101 12.18 -21.23 6.84
CA ALA A 101 13.18 -20.18 6.68
C ALA A 101 12.69 -19.02 5.78
N LEU A 102 11.55 -19.18 5.14
CA LEU A 102 10.90 -18.16 4.35
C LEU A 102 9.82 -17.47 5.18
N ALA A 103 9.70 -16.16 5.03
CA ALA A 103 8.68 -15.37 5.69
C ALA A 103 8.18 -14.25 4.79
N SER A 104 6.90 -13.91 4.89
CA SER A 104 6.34 -12.70 4.28
C SER A 104 6.10 -11.63 5.33
N TYR A 105 6.31 -10.38 4.95
CA TYR A 105 5.87 -9.22 5.74
C TYR A 105 5.21 -8.21 4.81
N VAL A 106 3.94 -7.90 5.07
CA VAL A 106 3.15 -7.01 4.21
C VAL A 106 2.56 -5.88 5.03
N GLY A 107 2.74 -4.65 4.56
CA GLY A 107 2.08 -3.47 5.12
C GLY A 107 0.62 -3.37 4.69
N THR A 108 -0.12 -2.47 5.32
CA THR A 108 -1.58 -2.30 5.12
C THR A 108 -1.93 -2.00 3.66
N SER A 109 -1.24 -1.06 3.03
CA SER A 109 -1.53 -0.67 1.64
C SER A 109 -1.32 -1.82 0.65
N GLY A 110 -0.32 -2.68 0.87
CA GLY A 110 -0.08 -3.86 0.03
C GLY A 110 -1.12 -4.97 0.21
N ARG A 111 -1.87 -4.96 1.32
CA ARG A 111 -2.96 -5.93 1.56
C ARG A 111 -4.28 -5.53 0.93
N GLU A 112 -4.48 -4.25 0.69
CA GLU A 112 -5.76 -3.69 0.25
C GLU A 112 -5.89 -3.57 -1.26
N ASP A 113 -4.83 -3.87 -2.00
CA ASP A 113 -4.91 -4.07 -3.43
C ASP A 113 -5.64 -5.40 -3.69
N GLY A 114 -6.92 -5.28 -4.07
CA GLY A 114 -7.83 -6.42 -4.24
C GLY A 114 -7.29 -7.48 -5.20
N THR A 115 -6.58 -7.10 -6.22
CA THR A 115 -6.02 -8.02 -7.23
C THR A 115 -4.93 -8.90 -6.63
N MET A 116 -3.99 -8.31 -5.90
CA MET A 116 -2.90 -9.05 -5.26
C MET A 116 -3.39 -9.94 -4.12
N ARG A 117 -4.47 -9.55 -3.45
CA ARG A 117 -5.05 -10.34 -2.37
C ARG A 117 -5.87 -11.52 -2.87
N ALA A 118 -6.64 -11.33 -3.92
CA ALA A 118 -7.64 -12.32 -4.36
C ALA A 118 -7.07 -13.43 -5.25
N ILE A 119 -6.08 -13.13 -6.09
CA ILE A 119 -5.65 -14.05 -7.16
C ILE A 119 -4.27 -14.67 -6.88
N ALA A 120 -3.34 -13.89 -6.40
CA ALA A 120 -1.95 -14.30 -6.17
C ALA A 120 -1.48 -13.84 -4.80
N GLY A 121 -2.40 -13.62 -3.88
CA GLY A 121 -2.09 -13.06 -2.59
C GLY A 121 -0.84 -13.70 -2.00
N LYS A 122 -0.05 -12.91 -1.32
CA LYS A 122 1.15 -13.42 -0.63
C LYS A 122 0.87 -14.74 0.10
N ASP A 123 -0.34 -14.90 0.59
CA ASP A 123 -0.79 -16.08 1.32
C ASP A 123 -0.76 -17.32 0.41
N ALA A 124 -1.30 -17.23 -0.81
CA ALA A 124 -1.27 -18.32 -1.78
C ALA A 124 0.18 -18.64 -2.21
N PHE A 125 1.00 -17.63 -2.49
CA PHE A 125 2.39 -17.82 -2.86
C PHE A 125 3.20 -18.52 -1.76
N PHE A 126 3.10 -18.03 -0.51
CA PHE A 126 3.82 -18.63 0.62
C PHE A 126 3.24 -19.97 1.03
N GLN A 127 1.93 -20.20 0.88
CA GLN A 127 1.33 -21.53 1.07
C GLN A 127 1.88 -22.55 0.07
N HIS A 128 2.01 -22.19 -1.21
CA HIS A 128 2.64 -23.05 -2.23
C HIS A 128 4.10 -23.36 -1.91
N LEU A 129 4.83 -22.39 -1.35
CA LEU A 129 6.18 -22.63 -0.84
C LEU A 129 6.20 -23.49 0.43
N GLY A 130 5.05 -23.66 1.10
CA GLY A 130 4.92 -24.41 2.34
C GLY A 130 5.40 -23.64 3.57
N SER A 131 5.52 -22.29 3.49
CA SER A 131 5.91 -21.46 4.62
C SER A 131 4.69 -21.09 5.47
N PRO A 132 4.72 -21.32 6.80
CA PRO A 132 3.70 -20.86 7.72
C PRO A 132 3.92 -19.41 8.20
N ASN A 133 5.03 -18.77 7.83
CA ASN A 133 5.45 -17.50 8.39
C ASN A 133 4.85 -16.33 7.61
N ASP A 134 3.59 -16.05 7.88
CA ASP A 134 2.89 -14.89 7.35
C ASP A 134 2.79 -13.80 8.41
N MET A 135 3.50 -12.70 8.19
CA MET A 135 3.56 -11.56 9.09
C MET A 135 3.02 -10.29 8.45
N SER A 136 2.39 -9.47 9.25
CA SER A 136 1.93 -8.15 8.83
C SER A 136 1.98 -7.15 9.97
N CYS A 137 1.97 -5.86 9.64
CA CYS A 137 1.81 -4.80 10.63
C CYS A 137 0.45 -4.86 11.36
N GLY A 138 -0.51 -5.65 10.85
CA GLY A 138 -1.84 -5.79 11.43
C GLY A 138 -1.82 -6.20 12.90
N ALA A 139 -0.92 -7.08 13.30
CA ALA A 139 -0.82 -7.53 14.70
C ALA A 139 -0.48 -6.39 15.68
N THR A 140 0.39 -5.47 15.29
CA THR A 140 0.84 -4.35 16.13
C THR A 140 0.11 -3.04 15.87
N CYS A 141 -0.58 -2.92 14.74
CA CYS A 141 -1.29 -1.72 14.31
C CYS A 141 -2.81 -1.94 14.34
N PHE A 142 -3.38 -2.52 13.28
CA PHE A 142 -4.83 -2.63 13.13
C PHE A 142 -5.48 -3.48 14.23
N THR A 143 -4.98 -4.68 14.46
CA THR A 143 -5.56 -5.59 15.45
C THR A 143 -5.42 -5.03 16.87
N ALA A 144 -4.24 -4.55 17.22
CA ALA A 144 -4.02 -3.99 18.55
C ALA A 144 -4.81 -2.69 18.78
N ALA A 145 -4.67 -1.71 17.87
CA ALA A 145 -5.24 -0.37 18.07
C ALA A 145 -6.73 -0.27 17.74
N ASN A 146 -7.19 -0.95 16.67
CA ASN A 146 -8.58 -0.78 16.20
C ASN A 146 -9.52 -1.93 16.57
N VAL A 147 -9.01 -3.03 17.12
CA VAL A 147 -9.84 -4.17 17.53
C VAL A 147 -9.68 -4.43 19.03
N ILE A 148 -8.48 -4.82 19.46
CA ILE A 148 -8.26 -5.27 20.85
C ILE A 148 -8.44 -4.13 21.83
N THR A 149 -7.81 -2.97 21.58
CA THR A 149 -7.93 -1.82 22.49
C THR A 149 -9.38 -1.35 22.64
N PRO A 150 -10.18 -1.13 21.59
CA PRO A 150 -11.58 -0.76 21.74
C PRO A 150 -12.41 -1.84 22.46
N ILE A 151 -12.22 -3.11 22.17
CA ILE A 151 -12.92 -4.19 22.87
C ILE A 151 -12.61 -4.16 24.38
N THR A 152 -11.35 -3.99 24.74
CA THR A 152 -10.93 -4.03 26.15
C THR A 152 -11.30 -2.77 26.92
N THR A 153 -11.41 -1.63 26.25
CA THR A 153 -11.71 -0.34 26.89
C THR A 153 -13.17 0.07 26.79
N LEU A 154 -13.81 -0.22 25.67
CA LEU A 154 -15.18 0.22 25.36
C LEU A 154 -16.19 -0.94 25.26
N GLY A 155 -15.71 -2.19 25.26
CA GLY A 155 -16.56 -3.38 25.13
C GLY A 155 -17.09 -3.64 23.72
N ILE A 156 -16.69 -2.85 22.73
CA ILE A 156 -17.15 -2.98 21.33
C ILE A 156 -15.95 -3.03 20.37
N PRO A 157 -16.01 -3.89 19.33
CA PRO A 157 -15.04 -3.83 18.25
C PRO A 157 -15.33 -2.56 17.45
N GLN A 158 -14.50 -1.57 17.61
CA GLN A 158 -14.68 -0.31 16.93
C GLN A 158 -13.85 -0.26 15.66
N GLY A 159 -14.53 -0.13 14.52
CA GLY A 159 -13.89 0.37 13.32
C GLY A 159 -13.43 1.83 13.52
N MET A 160 -12.73 2.38 12.55
CA MET A 160 -12.36 3.80 12.58
C MET A 160 -13.62 4.68 12.58
N ILE A 161 -14.02 5.18 13.72
CA ILE A 161 -15.02 6.24 13.83
C ILE A 161 -14.31 7.54 13.47
N GLN A 162 -14.91 8.30 12.57
CA GLN A 162 -14.42 9.65 12.28
C GLN A 162 -14.65 10.52 13.51
N ALA A 163 -13.61 11.27 13.90
CA ALA A 163 -13.71 12.19 14.99
C ALA A 163 -14.68 13.33 14.65
N ASP A 164 -15.58 13.64 15.57
CA ASP A 164 -16.51 14.78 15.45
C ASP A 164 -15.82 16.04 15.96
N PHE A 165 -15.04 16.65 15.07
CA PHE A 165 -14.29 17.86 15.40
C PHE A 165 -15.20 19.10 15.55
N GLU A 166 -16.35 19.13 14.87
CA GLU A 166 -17.24 20.29 14.82
C GLU A 166 -17.98 20.49 16.14
N ASN A 167 -18.30 19.41 16.84
CA ASN A 167 -19.02 19.44 18.10
C ASN A 167 -18.13 19.23 19.34
N ALA A 168 -16.81 19.08 19.15
CA ALA A 168 -15.88 18.90 20.24
C ALA A 168 -15.47 20.22 20.89
N GLU A 169 -15.58 20.34 22.20
CA GLU A 169 -15.07 21.50 22.95
C GLU A 169 -13.54 21.52 23.00
N ILE A 170 -12.89 20.35 23.00
CA ILE A 170 -11.44 20.19 23.05
C ILE A 170 -11.01 19.15 22.02
N VAL A 171 -10.04 19.48 21.21
CA VAL A 171 -9.41 18.56 20.26
C VAL A 171 -7.95 18.34 20.65
N VAL A 172 -7.60 17.09 20.99
CA VAL A 172 -6.22 16.70 21.33
C VAL A 172 -5.55 16.06 20.14
N VAL A 173 -4.53 16.70 19.59
CA VAL A 173 -3.70 16.18 18.50
C VAL A 173 -2.51 15.44 19.08
N TRP A 174 -2.51 14.11 19.04
CA TRP A 174 -1.51 13.28 19.67
C TRP A 174 -0.83 12.36 18.66
N GLY A 175 0.43 12.65 18.33
CA GLY A 175 1.26 11.80 17.46
C GLY A 175 0.71 11.60 16.05
N THR A 176 -0.13 12.50 15.56
CA THR A 176 -0.73 12.44 14.23
C THR A 176 -0.35 13.63 13.36
N ASN A 177 -0.28 13.43 12.06
CA ASN A 177 -0.07 14.49 11.09
C ASN A 177 -1.38 14.77 10.34
N LEU A 178 -2.11 15.78 10.80
CA LEU A 178 -3.42 16.17 10.23
C LEU A 178 -3.37 16.59 8.75
N LYS A 179 -2.19 16.92 8.21
CA LYS A 179 -2.04 17.23 6.78
C LYS A 179 -1.98 15.99 5.88
N THR A 180 -1.63 14.84 6.43
CA THR A 180 -1.39 13.61 5.65
C THR A 180 -2.17 12.41 6.15
N ASN A 181 -2.78 12.51 7.33
CA ASN A 181 -3.69 11.52 7.89
C ASN A 181 -5.07 12.18 7.97
N SER A 182 -5.93 11.75 7.15
CA SER A 182 -7.32 12.25 7.09
C SER A 182 -8.25 11.20 7.66
#